data_a9bd68a6c4e41f238ff5a761c0b38301
#
_entry.id   a9bd68a6c4e41f238ff5a761c0b38301
#
_cell.length_a   1.000
_cell.length_b   1.000
_cell.length_c   1.000
_cell.angle_alpha   90.00
_cell.angle_beta   90.00
_cell.angle_gamma   90.00
#
_symmetry.space_group_name_H-M   'P 1'
#
loop_
_entity.id
_entity.type
_entity.pdbx_description
1 polymer ?
#
loop_
_entity_poly.entity_id
_entity_poly.type
_entity_poly.pdbx_seq_one_letter_code
_entity_poly.pdbx_strand_id
1 'polypeptide(L)'
;MKPRVLALDFDGTIAANDTIDADVAAAIQESRDTGLLTVLVTGRTLSDLDARLSGPALFDAIVAENGAVLRLPHLPPITLSRGPDLRFLAELGRHGIPHHRGQCVVDADASVAPQIIQIIRRLELPLSITFNLSRLMVLPHGVDKASGLQEALWRLRASVHNAIAVGNAQNDHEMLEVCEIGAAVAWGSEALRRSADEIVPGDGPGAVARYIRELLALARIPPERMGRRQVRLGTSSTGEPLDLSIRGRTILVGGDPKSGKSWMAGSLCEQLILQRYALCILDPEGDYVCLEALPGVLVYPVDGRDTSFIFLERLMAQPDLSLVLDLSAAPPGDKPALVSRLLRTVNRLRRETGVPHRVLVDEAHYFLNRLDDPRLFDLELGGYLLVTYRITDLSPDVLRASEAVIVTRVDDRRQALALLALTPGIATPSEGLALLADLAIDEAVLLPGSIESGNSSKRFRVAPRLAPHVRHRQKYADVPVRRDREFVFTRAGRPLGRARTIRDLLAALPELPPDVVSGHLERGDFRRWIEEVFGDRELGESIRSLEGGHVANARDGLRRAIADRYGGRAG
;
A
#
# COMPACT_ATOMS: atom_id res chain seq x y z
N MET A 1 5.95 -6.05 10.47
CA MET A 1 4.55 -6.56 10.50
C MET A 1 4.35 -7.42 11.74
N LYS A 2 3.17 -7.35 12.37
CA LYS A 2 2.77 -8.35 13.39
C LYS A 2 1.92 -9.42 12.68
N PRO A 3 2.29 -10.70 12.70
CA PRO A 3 1.46 -11.75 12.11
C PRO A 3 0.11 -11.86 12.83
N ARG A 4 -0.92 -12.18 12.08
CA ARG A 4 -2.29 -12.37 12.60
C ARG A 4 -2.87 -13.72 12.23
N VAL A 5 -2.30 -14.35 11.21
CA VAL A 5 -2.77 -15.61 10.66
C VAL A 5 -1.61 -16.56 10.49
N LEU A 6 -1.82 -17.80 10.86
CA LEU A 6 -0.97 -18.94 10.59
C LEU A 6 -1.76 -19.92 9.73
N ALA A 7 -1.41 -20.04 8.44
CA ALA A 7 -1.99 -20.97 7.49
C ALA A 7 -1.08 -22.20 7.35
N LEU A 8 -1.60 -23.38 7.63
CA LEU A 8 -0.82 -24.61 7.72
C LEU A 8 -1.36 -25.66 6.74
N ASP A 9 -0.49 -26.22 5.92
CA ASP A 9 -0.80 -27.43 5.21
C ASP A 9 -0.78 -28.63 6.17
N PHE A 10 -1.49 -29.72 5.81
CA PHE A 10 -1.67 -30.90 6.65
C PHE A 10 -0.59 -31.95 6.40
N ASP A 11 -0.62 -32.57 5.23
CA ASP A 11 0.15 -33.77 4.89
C ASP A 11 1.63 -33.49 4.67
N GLY A 12 2.50 -34.08 5.48
CA GLY A 12 3.95 -33.84 5.39
C GLY A 12 4.40 -32.48 5.90
N THR A 13 3.49 -31.67 6.47
CA THR A 13 3.78 -30.39 7.10
C THR A 13 3.53 -30.49 8.61
N ILE A 14 2.29 -30.58 9.06
CA ILE A 14 1.93 -30.67 10.48
C ILE A 14 1.53 -32.08 10.92
N ALA A 15 1.28 -32.97 9.98
CA ALA A 15 0.87 -34.35 10.23
C ALA A 15 1.90 -35.34 9.67
N ALA A 16 2.19 -36.36 10.44
CA ALA A 16 2.91 -37.56 10.04
C ALA A 16 2.03 -38.79 10.26
N ASN A 17 2.00 -39.69 9.27
CA ASN A 17 1.15 -40.89 9.34
C ASN A 17 -0.32 -40.58 9.67
N ASP A 18 -0.85 -39.54 8.99
CA ASP A 18 -2.26 -39.11 9.13
C ASP A 18 -2.68 -38.50 10.48
N THR A 19 -1.75 -38.27 11.37
CA THR A 19 -2.02 -37.67 12.68
C THR A 19 -1.20 -36.42 12.92
N ILE A 20 -1.82 -35.42 13.55
CA ILE A 20 -1.09 -34.21 13.96
C ILE A 20 -0.18 -34.58 15.13
N ASP A 21 1.07 -34.22 15.05
CA ASP A 21 2.03 -34.36 16.13
C ASP A 21 1.59 -33.56 17.36
N ALA A 22 1.75 -34.16 18.57
CA ALA A 22 1.28 -33.53 19.81
C ALA A 22 1.98 -32.20 20.11
N ASP A 23 3.28 -32.07 19.76
CA ASP A 23 4.03 -30.84 19.95
C ASP A 23 3.57 -29.73 18.96
N VAL A 24 3.20 -30.12 17.72
CA VAL A 24 2.57 -29.21 16.77
C VAL A 24 1.20 -28.75 17.26
N ALA A 25 0.36 -29.67 17.75
CA ALA A 25 -0.94 -29.31 18.31
C ALA A 25 -0.82 -28.31 19.47
N ALA A 26 0.18 -28.53 20.35
CA ALA A 26 0.48 -27.59 21.43
C ALA A 26 0.93 -26.23 20.90
N ALA A 27 1.83 -26.17 19.91
CA ALA A 27 2.30 -24.92 19.32
C ALA A 27 1.17 -24.14 18.59
N ILE A 28 0.24 -24.86 17.93
CA ILE A 28 -0.96 -24.25 17.33
C ILE A 28 -1.85 -23.65 18.45
N GLN A 29 -2.06 -24.35 19.54
CA GLN A 29 -2.84 -23.85 20.68
C GLN A 29 -2.17 -22.61 21.30
N GLU A 30 -0.85 -22.66 21.53
CA GLU A 30 -0.06 -21.52 21.99
C GLU A 30 -0.25 -20.31 21.07
N SER A 31 -0.29 -20.52 19.73
CA SER A 31 -0.55 -19.45 18.75
C SER A 31 -1.92 -18.81 18.95
N ARG A 32 -2.95 -19.62 19.11
CA ARG A 32 -4.33 -19.16 19.35
C ARG A 32 -4.46 -18.39 20.67
N ASP A 33 -3.77 -18.83 21.70
CA ASP A 33 -3.76 -18.16 23.01
C ASP A 33 -3.12 -16.75 22.93
N THR A 34 -2.23 -16.50 21.95
CA THR A 34 -1.71 -15.16 21.65
C THR A 34 -2.63 -14.32 20.76
N GLY A 35 -3.76 -14.88 20.30
CA GLY A 35 -4.72 -14.23 19.42
C GLY A 35 -4.41 -14.33 17.92
N LEU A 36 -3.52 -15.25 17.50
CA LEU A 36 -3.37 -15.61 16.09
C LEU A 36 -4.54 -16.47 15.65
N LEU A 37 -5.05 -16.18 14.45
CA LEU A 37 -5.98 -17.06 13.75
C LEU A 37 -5.19 -18.20 13.12
N THR A 38 -5.66 -19.44 13.31
CA THR A 38 -5.05 -20.62 12.72
C THR A 38 -5.96 -21.21 11.66
N VAL A 39 -5.43 -21.43 10.47
CA VAL A 39 -6.18 -21.94 9.31
C VAL A 39 -5.49 -23.19 8.80
N LEU A 40 -6.22 -24.31 8.76
CA LEU A 40 -5.78 -25.52 8.08
C LEU A 40 -6.13 -25.43 6.61
N VAL A 41 -5.16 -25.69 5.70
CA VAL A 41 -5.37 -25.67 4.25
C VAL A 41 -4.86 -26.96 3.65
N THR A 42 -5.76 -27.81 3.14
CA THR A 42 -5.42 -29.18 2.75
C THR A 42 -6.13 -29.64 1.48
N GLY A 43 -5.52 -30.60 0.79
CA GLY A 43 -6.18 -31.35 -0.29
C GLY A 43 -7.21 -32.37 0.16
N ARG A 44 -7.22 -32.75 1.44
CA ARG A 44 -8.14 -33.75 1.99
C ARG A 44 -9.59 -33.28 1.99
N THR A 45 -10.53 -34.24 1.95
CA THR A 45 -11.97 -33.97 2.14
C THR A 45 -12.28 -33.73 3.61
N LEU A 46 -13.37 -33.01 3.90
CA LEU A 46 -13.81 -32.81 5.30
C LEU A 46 -14.12 -34.13 5.99
N SER A 47 -14.73 -35.10 5.29
CA SER A 47 -15.03 -36.42 5.87
C SER A 47 -13.80 -37.20 6.27
N ASP A 48 -12.72 -37.09 5.53
CA ASP A 48 -11.43 -37.70 5.88
C ASP A 48 -10.78 -37.00 7.09
N LEU A 49 -10.85 -35.69 7.14
CA LEU A 49 -10.35 -34.91 8.27
C LEU A 49 -11.13 -35.18 9.56
N ASP A 50 -12.44 -35.30 9.49
CA ASP A 50 -13.30 -35.58 10.66
C ASP A 50 -12.98 -36.92 11.30
N ALA A 51 -12.53 -37.90 10.53
CA ALA A 51 -12.07 -39.20 11.04
C ALA A 51 -10.70 -39.12 11.75
N ARG A 52 -9.90 -38.07 11.49
CA ARG A 52 -8.50 -37.92 11.94
C ARG A 52 -8.29 -36.83 12.97
N LEU A 53 -9.09 -35.75 12.90
CA LEU A 53 -9.03 -34.61 13.82
C LEU A 53 -9.93 -34.89 15.03
N SER A 54 -9.47 -35.74 15.94
CA SER A 54 -10.16 -35.98 17.22
C SER A 54 -9.55 -35.07 18.29
N GLY A 55 -10.37 -34.19 18.89
CA GLY A 55 -9.93 -33.33 19.98
C GLY A 55 -10.51 -31.90 19.90
N PRO A 56 -10.02 -30.97 20.73
CA PRO A 56 -10.48 -29.58 20.72
C PRO A 56 -10.23 -28.94 19.36
N ALA A 57 -11.08 -28.00 18.97
CA ALA A 57 -10.96 -27.30 17.71
C ALA A 57 -9.65 -26.48 17.64
N LEU A 58 -8.65 -27.01 16.94
CA LEU A 58 -7.33 -26.37 16.80
C LEU A 58 -7.33 -25.22 15.78
N PHE A 59 -8.34 -25.17 14.89
CA PHE A 59 -8.35 -24.25 13.76
C PHE A 59 -9.59 -23.35 13.77
N ASP A 60 -9.38 -22.07 13.44
CA ASP A 60 -10.43 -21.07 13.28
C ASP A 60 -11.11 -21.20 11.91
N ALA A 61 -10.46 -21.84 10.95
CA ALA A 61 -11.04 -22.25 9.66
C ALA A 61 -10.33 -23.50 9.13
N ILE A 62 -11.05 -24.30 8.34
CA ILE A 62 -10.49 -25.41 7.56
C ILE A 62 -10.86 -25.20 6.10
N VAL A 63 -9.84 -25.07 5.27
CA VAL A 63 -9.93 -25.02 3.81
C VAL A 63 -9.57 -26.41 3.28
N ALA A 64 -10.58 -27.15 2.88
CA ALA A 64 -10.47 -28.52 2.42
C ALA A 64 -10.57 -28.62 0.90
N GLU A 65 -10.32 -29.81 0.37
CA GLU A 65 -10.44 -30.12 -1.05
C GLU A 65 -9.67 -29.11 -1.92
N ASN A 66 -8.43 -28.83 -1.50
CA ASN A 66 -7.49 -27.93 -2.18
C ASN A 66 -8.07 -26.53 -2.48
N GLY A 67 -8.90 -25.99 -1.55
CA GLY A 67 -9.51 -24.68 -1.67
C GLY A 67 -11.00 -24.67 -2.03
N ALA A 68 -11.57 -25.83 -2.37
CA ALA A 68 -12.94 -25.90 -2.88
C ALA A 68 -14.03 -25.92 -1.79
N VAL A 69 -13.67 -26.27 -0.56
CA VAL A 69 -14.62 -26.39 0.56
C VAL A 69 -14.08 -25.68 1.79
N LEU A 70 -14.89 -24.84 2.39
CA LEU A 70 -14.56 -24.10 3.61
C LEU A 70 -15.43 -24.53 4.78
N ARG A 71 -14.80 -24.78 5.93
CA ARG A 71 -15.49 -24.98 7.21
C ARG A 71 -15.05 -23.90 8.19
N LEU A 72 -16.02 -23.20 8.75
CA LEU A 72 -15.86 -22.26 9.85
C LEU A 72 -16.52 -22.84 11.12
N PRO A 73 -16.06 -22.48 12.34
CA PRO A 73 -16.70 -22.91 13.57
C PRO A 73 -18.20 -22.56 13.58
N HIS A 74 -19.01 -23.50 14.04
CA HIS A 74 -20.46 -23.33 14.23
C HIS A 74 -21.27 -23.05 12.95
N LEU A 75 -20.67 -23.15 11.77
CA LEU A 75 -21.35 -23.00 10.48
C LEU A 75 -21.30 -24.31 9.69
N PRO A 76 -22.32 -24.61 8.86
CA PRO A 76 -22.25 -25.72 7.94
C PRO A 76 -21.13 -25.49 6.93
N PRO A 77 -20.52 -26.56 6.39
CA PRO A 77 -19.53 -26.44 5.34
C PRO A 77 -20.06 -25.69 4.12
N ILE A 78 -19.21 -24.85 3.55
CA ILE A 78 -19.51 -24.00 2.40
C ILE A 78 -18.72 -24.52 1.20
N THR A 79 -19.40 -24.92 0.14
CA THR A 79 -18.75 -25.20 -1.14
C THR A 79 -18.48 -23.91 -1.87
N LEU A 80 -17.21 -23.68 -2.22
CA LEU A 80 -16.76 -22.45 -2.90
C LEU A 80 -16.83 -22.59 -4.43
N SER A 81 -17.13 -23.81 -4.92
CA SER A 81 -17.28 -24.08 -6.34
C SER A 81 -18.35 -25.16 -6.60
N ARG A 82 -18.64 -25.39 -7.86
CA ARG A 82 -19.57 -26.46 -8.26
C ARG A 82 -18.89 -27.83 -8.04
N GLY A 83 -19.70 -28.83 -7.71
CA GLY A 83 -19.26 -30.22 -7.65
C GLY A 83 -18.81 -30.76 -9.02
N PRO A 84 -18.16 -31.95 -9.04
CA PRO A 84 -17.64 -32.55 -10.25
C PRO A 84 -18.74 -32.79 -11.31
N ASP A 85 -18.44 -32.51 -12.60
CA ASP A 85 -19.37 -32.74 -13.69
C ASP A 85 -19.74 -34.23 -13.78
N LEU A 86 -21.03 -34.51 -13.85
CA LEU A 86 -21.53 -35.89 -13.90
C LEU A 86 -21.05 -36.65 -15.16
N ARG A 87 -20.87 -35.93 -16.29
CA ARG A 87 -20.35 -36.51 -17.53
C ARG A 87 -18.88 -36.96 -17.33
N PHE A 88 -18.11 -36.15 -16.59
CA PHE A 88 -16.73 -36.50 -16.26
C PHE A 88 -16.66 -37.74 -15.39
N LEU A 89 -17.48 -37.82 -14.34
CA LEU A 89 -17.55 -39.00 -13.47
C LEU A 89 -17.97 -40.26 -14.22
N ALA A 90 -18.97 -40.14 -15.13
CA ALA A 90 -19.40 -41.24 -15.95
C ALA A 90 -18.28 -41.74 -16.90
N GLU A 91 -17.46 -40.85 -17.44
CA GLU A 91 -16.34 -41.22 -18.29
C GLU A 91 -15.22 -41.92 -17.48
N LEU A 92 -14.91 -41.43 -16.28
CA LEU A 92 -13.97 -42.11 -15.38
C LEU A 92 -14.42 -43.55 -15.08
N GLY A 93 -15.71 -43.74 -14.81
CA GLY A 93 -16.29 -45.06 -14.59
C GLY A 93 -16.25 -45.96 -15.84
N ARG A 94 -16.55 -45.42 -17.05
CA ARG A 94 -16.44 -46.16 -18.31
C ARG A 94 -15.03 -46.62 -18.63
N HIS A 95 -14.05 -45.82 -18.28
CA HIS A 95 -12.63 -46.15 -18.47
C HIS A 95 -12.02 -46.95 -17.31
N GLY A 96 -12.79 -47.29 -16.28
CA GLY A 96 -12.33 -48.02 -15.11
C GLY A 96 -11.24 -47.31 -14.32
N ILE A 97 -11.21 -45.97 -14.37
CA ILE A 97 -10.22 -45.17 -13.64
C ILE A 97 -10.59 -45.09 -12.16
N PRO A 98 -9.79 -45.67 -11.26
CA PRO A 98 -10.02 -45.57 -9.83
C PRO A 98 -9.89 -44.11 -9.38
N HIS A 99 -10.88 -43.61 -8.65
CA HIS A 99 -10.89 -42.25 -8.15
C HIS A 99 -11.69 -42.12 -6.85
N HIS A 100 -11.35 -41.10 -6.06
CA HIS A 100 -12.13 -40.67 -4.91
C HIS A 100 -12.87 -39.39 -5.27
N ARG A 101 -14.17 -39.33 -4.93
CA ARG A 101 -14.99 -38.16 -5.15
C ARG A 101 -15.17 -37.38 -3.86
N GLY A 102 -14.72 -36.12 -3.85
CA GLY A 102 -15.07 -35.13 -2.84
C GLY A 102 -16.38 -34.40 -3.17
N GLN A 103 -16.66 -33.34 -2.45
CA GLN A 103 -17.80 -32.46 -2.75
C GLN A 103 -17.59 -31.68 -4.05
N CYS A 104 -16.38 -31.17 -4.27
CA CYS A 104 -16.01 -30.35 -5.43
C CYS A 104 -14.86 -30.93 -6.26
N VAL A 105 -14.06 -31.83 -5.71
CA VAL A 105 -12.86 -32.36 -6.37
C VAL A 105 -12.99 -33.86 -6.70
N VAL A 106 -12.15 -34.30 -7.64
CA VAL A 106 -11.91 -35.72 -7.91
C VAL A 106 -10.44 -35.98 -7.70
N ASP A 107 -10.09 -36.92 -6.86
CA ASP A 107 -8.75 -37.32 -6.55
C ASP A 107 -8.44 -38.71 -7.13
N ALA A 108 -7.29 -38.88 -7.79
CA ALA A 108 -6.87 -40.11 -8.42
C ALA A 108 -5.35 -40.31 -8.29
N ASP A 109 -4.84 -41.45 -8.69
CA ASP A 109 -3.41 -41.70 -8.80
C ASP A 109 -2.80 -40.87 -9.96
N ALA A 110 -1.61 -40.30 -9.77
CA ALA A 110 -0.96 -39.49 -10.79
C ALA A 110 -0.65 -40.25 -12.10
N SER A 111 -0.51 -41.57 -12.05
CA SER A 111 -0.26 -42.40 -13.24
C SER A 111 -1.37 -42.37 -14.28
N VAL A 112 -2.62 -42.06 -13.87
CA VAL A 112 -3.78 -41.97 -14.78
C VAL A 112 -3.96 -40.57 -15.38
N ALA A 113 -3.05 -39.62 -15.11
CA ALA A 113 -3.13 -38.24 -15.62
C ALA A 113 -3.35 -38.14 -17.14
N PRO A 114 -2.65 -38.90 -18.00
CA PRO A 114 -2.86 -38.80 -19.46
C PRO A 114 -4.29 -39.14 -19.88
N GLN A 115 -4.92 -40.12 -19.22
CA GLN A 115 -6.30 -40.53 -19.50
C GLN A 115 -7.30 -39.47 -19.04
N ILE A 116 -7.09 -38.91 -17.85
CA ILE A 116 -7.92 -37.84 -17.30
C ILE A 116 -7.87 -36.58 -18.19
N ILE A 117 -6.66 -36.20 -18.63
CA ILE A 117 -6.49 -35.06 -19.56
C ILE A 117 -7.27 -35.27 -20.86
N GLN A 118 -7.23 -36.48 -21.44
CA GLN A 118 -7.99 -36.80 -22.65
C GLN A 118 -9.50 -36.69 -22.43
N ILE A 119 -10.00 -37.14 -21.30
CA ILE A 119 -11.42 -37.03 -20.96
C ILE A 119 -11.82 -35.56 -20.82
N ILE A 120 -11.07 -34.76 -20.09
CA ILE A 120 -11.31 -33.32 -19.90
C ILE A 120 -11.37 -32.60 -21.26
N ARG A 121 -10.39 -32.86 -22.14
CA ARG A 121 -10.34 -32.26 -23.47
C ARG A 121 -11.50 -32.69 -24.36
N ARG A 122 -11.86 -33.98 -24.36
CA ARG A 122 -12.99 -34.50 -25.15
C ARG A 122 -14.33 -33.91 -24.70
N LEU A 123 -14.51 -33.70 -23.42
CA LEU A 123 -15.74 -33.14 -22.84
C LEU A 123 -15.75 -31.60 -22.80
N GLU A 124 -14.63 -30.97 -23.19
CA GLU A 124 -14.44 -29.50 -23.17
C GLU A 124 -14.79 -28.89 -21.80
N LEU A 125 -14.34 -29.53 -20.70
CA LEU A 125 -14.65 -29.10 -19.35
C LEU A 125 -13.64 -28.08 -18.83
N PRO A 126 -14.09 -27.02 -18.16
CA PRO A 126 -13.21 -26.01 -17.52
C PRO A 126 -12.66 -26.55 -16.18
N LEU A 127 -11.79 -27.55 -16.25
CA LEU A 127 -11.18 -28.20 -15.11
C LEU A 127 -9.66 -27.98 -15.12
N SER A 128 -9.10 -27.85 -13.94
CA SER A 128 -7.66 -27.78 -13.70
C SER A 128 -7.16 -29.08 -13.05
N ILE A 129 -5.90 -29.40 -13.26
CA ILE A 129 -5.24 -30.54 -12.66
C ILE A 129 -4.09 -30.03 -11.79
N THR A 130 -4.07 -30.49 -10.54
CA THR A 130 -2.99 -30.20 -9.60
C THR A 130 -2.42 -31.51 -9.06
N PHE A 131 -1.10 -31.58 -8.95
CA PHE A 131 -0.40 -32.73 -8.39
C PHE A 131 -0.06 -32.49 -6.93
N ASN A 132 -0.16 -33.55 -6.13
CA ASN A 132 0.36 -33.61 -4.77
C ASN A 132 1.08 -34.96 -4.62
N LEU A 133 2.41 -34.95 -4.77
CA LEU A 133 3.25 -36.17 -4.79
C LEU A 133 2.76 -37.18 -5.84
N SER A 134 2.32 -38.36 -5.40
CA SER A 134 1.78 -39.44 -6.27
C SER A 134 0.29 -39.29 -6.58
N ARG A 135 -0.37 -38.24 -6.07
CA ARG A 135 -1.80 -37.99 -6.25
C ARG A 135 -2.03 -36.89 -7.28
N LEU A 136 -3.15 -36.99 -7.96
CA LEU A 136 -3.65 -36.02 -8.91
C LEU A 136 -5.04 -35.58 -8.44
N MET A 137 -5.26 -34.27 -8.38
CA MET A 137 -6.55 -33.68 -8.08
C MET A 137 -7.10 -32.95 -9.30
N VAL A 138 -8.34 -33.24 -9.66
CA VAL A 138 -9.10 -32.53 -10.69
C VAL A 138 -10.04 -31.56 -10.00
N LEU A 139 -9.86 -30.27 -10.30
CA LEU A 139 -10.48 -29.15 -9.65
C LEU A 139 -11.25 -28.29 -10.64
N PRO A 140 -12.33 -27.60 -10.27
CA PRO A 140 -12.86 -26.50 -11.04
C PRO A 140 -11.79 -25.44 -11.33
N HIS A 141 -11.84 -24.84 -12.51
CA HIS A 141 -10.90 -23.78 -12.87
C HIS A 141 -10.94 -22.61 -11.90
N GLY A 142 -9.77 -22.09 -11.49
CA GLY A 142 -9.64 -20.99 -10.55
C GLY A 142 -9.79 -21.37 -9.07
N VAL A 143 -9.85 -22.68 -8.77
CA VAL A 143 -9.85 -23.19 -7.40
C VAL A 143 -8.48 -23.77 -7.07
N ASP A 144 -7.88 -23.26 -6.00
CA ASP A 144 -6.61 -23.69 -5.43
C ASP A 144 -6.56 -23.37 -3.92
N LYS A 145 -5.50 -23.77 -3.22
CA LYS A 145 -5.32 -23.49 -1.80
C LYS A 145 -5.32 -22.00 -1.47
N ALA A 146 -4.80 -21.15 -2.38
CA ALA A 146 -4.75 -19.70 -2.19
C ALA A 146 -6.14 -19.09 -2.26
N SER A 147 -6.95 -19.44 -3.25
CA SER A 147 -8.32 -18.92 -3.41
C SER A 147 -9.21 -19.31 -2.23
N GLY A 148 -9.10 -20.55 -1.77
CA GLY A 148 -9.83 -21.03 -0.57
C GLY A 148 -9.36 -20.32 0.71
N LEU A 149 -8.06 -20.11 0.87
CA LEU A 149 -7.50 -19.36 2.00
C LEU A 149 -7.96 -17.89 1.97
N GLN A 150 -7.93 -17.23 0.82
CA GLN A 150 -8.40 -15.84 0.69
C GLN A 150 -9.88 -15.71 1.10
N GLU A 151 -10.74 -16.62 0.69
CA GLU A 151 -12.15 -16.64 1.08
C GLU A 151 -12.32 -16.87 2.60
N ALA A 152 -11.53 -17.80 3.19
CA ALA A 152 -11.54 -18.04 4.63
C ALA A 152 -11.14 -16.78 5.40
N LEU A 153 -10.05 -16.12 4.98
CA LEU A 153 -9.55 -14.91 5.62
C LEU A 153 -10.52 -13.73 5.47
N TRP A 154 -11.15 -13.57 4.30
CA TRP A 154 -12.17 -12.55 4.10
C TRP A 154 -13.32 -12.70 5.10
N ARG A 155 -13.81 -13.92 5.32
CA ARG A 155 -14.87 -14.22 6.31
C ARG A 155 -14.40 -14.00 7.75
N LEU A 156 -13.13 -14.27 8.04
CA LEU A 156 -12.50 -14.02 9.35
C LEU A 156 -12.08 -12.55 9.52
N ARG A 157 -12.31 -11.68 8.53
CA ARG A 157 -11.87 -10.28 8.50
C ARG A 157 -10.36 -10.14 8.71
N ALA A 158 -9.60 -11.05 8.13
CA ALA A 158 -8.15 -11.09 8.15
C ALA A 158 -7.57 -10.90 6.75
N SER A 159 -6.30 -10.51 6.67
CA SER A 159 -5.61 -10.28 5.40
C SER A 159 -4.53 -11.31 5.17
N VAL A 160 -4.34 -11.71 3.91
CA VAL A 160 -3.18 -12.51 3.48
C VAL A 160 -1.87 -11.77 3.76
N HIS A 161 -1.88 -10.44 3.80
CA HIS A 161 -0.72 -9.61 4.15
C HIS A 161 -0.40 -9.59 5.65
N ASN A 162 -1.19 -10.24 6.47
CA ASN A 162 -0.88 -10.52 7.87
C ASN A 162 -0.71 -12.03 8.13
N ALA A 163 -0.65 -12.84 7.05
CA ALA A 163 -0.58 -14.29 7.13
C ALA A 163 0.84 -14.82 6.86
N ILE A 164 1.18 -15.87 7.59
CA ILE A 164 2.32 -16.75 7.34
C ILE A 164 1.76 -18.09 6.92
N ALA A 165 2.20 -18.62 5.78
CA ALA A 165 1.82 -19.95 5.32
C ALA A 165 3.00 -20.91 5.45
N VAL A 166 2.73 -22.17 5.84
CA VAL A 166 3.72 -23.25 5.87
C VAL A 166 3.22 -24.42 5.05
N GLY A 167 4.06 -24.92 4.14
CA GLY A 167 3.71 -26.01 3.24
C GLY A 167 4.93 -26.84 2.80
N ASN A 168 4.68 -27.97 2.10
CA ASN A 168 5.71 -28.92 1.71
C ASN A 168 5.66 -29.36 0.23
N ALA A 169 4.52 -29.22 -0.45
CA ALA A 169 4.25 -29.88 -1.72
C ALA A 169 3.90 -28.90 -2.85
N GLN A 170 3.72 -29.43 -4.05
CA GLN A 170 3.46 -28.64 -5.27
C GLN A 170 2.18 -27.82 -5.17
N ASN A 171 1.12 -28.35 -4.53
CA ASN A 171 -0.15 -27.64 -4.37
C ASN A 171 -0.14 -26.56 -3.29
N ASP A 172 1.02 -26.27 -2.68
CA ASP A 172 1.19 -25.18 -1.70
C ASP A 172 1.76 -23.90 -2.33
N HIS A 173 2.24 -23.94 -3.59
CA HIS A 173 2.88 -22.80 -4.22
C HIS A 173 2.03 -21.54 -4.16
N GLU A 174 0.79 -21.61 -4.61
CA GLU A 174 -0.12 -20.48 -4.66
C GLU A 174 -0.46 -19.97 -3.25
N MET A 175 -0.61 -20.89 -2.27
CA MET A 175 -0.84 -20.53 -0.86
C MET A 175 0.35 -19.77 -0.26
N LEU A 176 1.56 -20.27 -0.48
CA LEU A 176 2.77 -19.60 -0.01
C LEU A 176 2.97 -18.25 -0.70
N GLU A 177 2.66 -18.17 -2.00
CA GLU A 177 2.82 -16.94 -2.77
C GLU A 177 1.84 -15.85 -2.36
N VAL A 178 0.58 -16.18 -2.08
CA VAL A 178 -0.43 -15.18 -1.73
C VAL A 178 -0.21 -14.60 -0.35
N CYS A 179 0.33 -15.38 0.59
CA CYS A 179 0.62 -14.93 1.95
C CYS A 179 1.78 -13.94 2.01
N GLU A 180 1.83 -13.16 3.07
CA GLU A 180 2.91 -12.21 3.30
C GLU A 180 4.26 -12.91 3.46
N ILE A 181 4.29 -14.05 4.12
CA ILE A 181 5.44 -14.94 4.20
C ILE A 181 5.00 -16.34 3.83
N GLY A 182 5.64 -16.92 2.84
CA GLY A 182 5.51 -18.33 2.48
C GLY A 182 6.75 -19.10 2.97
N ALA A 183 6.57 -20.02 3.89
CA ALA A 183 7.62 -20.87 4.44
C ALA A 183 7.48 -22.30 3.90
N ALA A 184 8.52 -22.82 3.27
CA ALA A 184 8.59 -24.21 2.85
C ALA A 184 9.37 -25.03 3.89
N VAL A 185 8.90 -26.24 4.19
CA VAL A 185 9.67 -27.13 5.08
C VAL A 185 10.91 -27.67 4.35
N ALA A 186 12.02 -27.86 5.07
CA ALA A 186 13.30 -28.29 4.48
C ALA A 186 13.23 -29.64 3.76
N TRP A 187 12.33 -30.52 4.17
CA TRP A 187 12.06 -31.83 3.56
C TRP A 187 10.98 -31.80 2.46
N GLY A 188 10.44 -30.61 2.16
CA GLY A 188 9.47 -30.41 1.10
C GLY A 188 10.08 -30.46 -0.31
N SER A 189 9.23 -30.27 -1.32
CA SER A 189 9.65 -30.29 -2.72
C SER A 189 10.68 -29.21 -3.03
N GLU A 190 11.66 -29.54 -3.89
CA GLU A 190 12.74 -28.62 -4.24
C GLU A 190 12.22 -27.34 -4.93
N ALA A 191 11.20 -27.48 -5.77
CA ALA A 191 10.59 -26.34 -6.46
C ALA A 191 9.93 -25.38 -5.46
N LEU A 192 9.19 -25.90 -4.47
CA LEU A 192 8.56 -25.08 -3.42
C LEU A 192 9.61 -24.37 -2.57
N ARG A 193 10.68 -25.08 -2.18
CA ARG A 193 11.78 -24.48 -1.40
C ARG A 193 12.49 -23.33 -2.11
N ARG A 194 12.62 -23.41 -3.44
CA ARG A 194 13.23 -22.33 -4.24
C ARG A 194 12.35 -21.09 -4.35
N SER A 195 11.03 -21.25 -4.31
CA SER A 195 10.07 -20.15 -4.45
C SER A 195 9.62 -19.55 -3.11
N ALA A 196 9.86 -20.24 -2.00
CA ALA A 196 9.47 -19.79 -0.68
C ALA A 196 10.32 -18.61 -0.19
N ASP A 197 9.74 -17.76 0.67
CA ASP A 197 10.48 -16.69 1.35
C ASP A 197 11.43 -17.25 2.41
N GLU A 198 11.03 -18.34 3.05
CA GLU A 198 11.78 -18.98 4.15
C GLU A 198 11.78 -20.49 4.03
N ILE A 199 12.79 -21.08 4.63
CA ILE A 199 12.87 -22.51 4.80
C ILE A 199 12.77 -22.82 6.30
N VAL A 200 11.77 -23.63 6.68
CA VAL A 200 11.66 -24.17 8.04
C VAL A 200 12.76 -25.24 8.22
N PRO A 201 13.78 -24.98 9.04
CA PRO A 201 14.91 -25.91 9.16
C PRO A 201 14.56 -27.13 10.01
N GLY A 202 15.20 -28.25 9.72
CA GLY A 202 15.03 -29.52 10.46
C GLY A 202 14.29 -30.58 9.67
N ASP A 203 13.61 -31.48 10.35
CA ASP A 203 12.90 -32.60 9.78
C ASP A 203 11.62 -32.90 10.56
N GLY A 204 10.57 -33.25 9.84
CA GLY A 204 9.27 -33.65 10.38
C GLY A 204 8.49 -32.53 11.13
N PRO A 205 7.26 -32.88 11.58
CA PRO A 205 6.33 -31.88 12.15
C PRO A 205 6.86 -31.13 13.38
N GLY A 206 7.71 -31.75 14.21
CA GLY A 206 8.33 -31.09 15.37
C GLY A 206 9.20 -29.89 15.00
N ALA A 207 9.75 -29.83 13.77
CA ALA A 207 10.44 -28.65 13.27
C ALA A 207 9.46 -27.50 12.99
N VAL A 208 8.26 -27.79 12.53
CA VAL A 208 7.19 -26.79 12.34
C VAL A 208 6.75 -26.22 13.70
N ALA A 209 6.62 -27.06 14.73
CA ALA A 209 6.30 -26.61 16.09
C ALA A 209 7.34 -25.60 16.61
N ARG A 210 8.64 -25.88 16.44
CA ARG A 210 9.72 -24.95 16.81
C ARG A 210 9.61 -23.63 16.03
N TYR A 211 9.41 -23.71 14.73
CA TYR A 211 9.26 -22.52 13.88
C TYR A 211 8.08 -21.65 14.33
N ILE A 212 6.94 -22.25 14.66
CA ILE A 212 5.77 -21.53 15.19
C ILE A 212 6.15 -20.78 16.47
N ARG A 213 6.82 -21.43 17.44
CA ARG A 213 7.23 -20.81 18.70
C ARG A 213 8.27 -19.71 18.50
N GLU A 214 9.19 -19.86 17.53
CA GLU A 214 10.11 -18.80 17.13
C GLU A 214 9.36 -17.56 16.60
N LEU A 215 8.32 -17.76 15.77
CA LEU A 215 7.48 -16.67 15.28
C LEU A 215 6.74 -15.96 16.43
N LEU A 216 6.24 -16.70 17.40
CA LEU A 216 5.54 -16.15 18.57
C LEU A 216 6.44 -15.32 19.47
N ALA A 217 7.73 -15.68 19.55
CA ALA A 217 8.72 -14.94 20.34
C ALA A 217 9.09 -13.58 19.71
N LEU A 218 8.77 -13.34 18.43
CA LEU A 218 9.06 -12.09 17.75
C LEU A 218 7.99 -11.03 18.05
N ALA A 219 8.40 -9.87 18.54
CA ALA A 219 7.50 -8.72 18.70
C ALA A 219 6.93 -8.25 17.35
N ARG A 220 7.77 -8.31 16.32
CA ARG A 220 7.41 -8.10 14.90
C ARG A 220 8.30 -8.95 14.00
N ILE A 221 7.84 -9.27 12.82
CA ILE A 221 8.68 -9.89 11.81
C ILE A 221 9.66 -8.87 11.27
N PRO A 222 10.98 -9.14 11.32
CA PRO A 222 11.99 -8.24 10.79
C PRO A 222 11.83 -7.99 9.27
N PRO A 223 12.09 -6.77 8.77
CA PRO A 223 11.97 -6.46 7.35
C PRO A 223 12.82 -7.36 6.45
N GLU A 224 13.97 -7.82 6.93
CA GLU A 224 14.91 -8.68 6.19
C GLU A 224 14.28 -10.01 5.78
N ARG A 225 13.34 -10.52 6.58
CA ARG A 225 12.60 -11.78 6.29
C ARG A 225 11.52 -11.61 5.22
N MET A 226 11.33 -10.43 4.70
CA MET A 226 10.19 -10.06 3.89
C MET A 226 10.62 -9.42 2.54
N GLY A 227 11.53 -10.00 1.79
CA GLY A 227 12.13 -9.41 0.57
C GLY A 227 11.29 -9.47 -0.70
N ARG A 228 10.34 -10.40 -0.80
CA ARG A 228 9.62 -10.71 -2.04
C ARG A 228 8.69 -9.59 -2.53
N ARG A 229 8.02 -8.90 -1.63
CA ARG A 229 7.06 -7.83 -2.00
C ARG A 229 7.79 -6.51 -2.20
N GLN A 230 7.78 -6.01 -3.41
CA GLN A 230 8.51 -4.80 -3.80
C GLN A 230 7.60 -3.83 -4.54
N VAL A 231 7.96 -2.56 -4.51
CA VAL A 231 7.38 -1.52 -5.35
C VAL A 231 8.47 -0.93 -6.25
N ARG A 232 8.13 -0.65 -7.49
CA ARG A 232 9.00 0.00 -8.45
C ARG A 232 9.09 1.48 -8.13
N LEU A 233 10.26 1.98 -7.72
CA LEU A 233 10.51 3.40 -7.58
C LEU A 233 10.63 4.08 -8.95
N GLY A 234 11.30 3.40 -9.87
CA GLY A 234 11.55 3.92 -11.20
C GLY A 234 12.69 3.20 -11.92
N THR A 235 13.38 3.92 -12.78
CA THR A 235 14.52 3.42 -13.54
C THR A 235 15.76 4.28 -13.30
N SER A 236 16.92 3.64 -13.15
CA SER A 236 18.22 4.31 -13.01
C SER A 236 18.61 5.03 -14.31
N SER A 237 19.68 5.82 -14.28
CA SER A 237 20.27 6.44 -15.48
C SER A 237 20.78 5.42 -16.50
N THR A 238 21.07 4.18 -16.07
CA THR A 238 21.46 3.07 -16.93
C THR A 238 20.27 2.30 -17.51
N GLY A 239 19.04 2.70 -17.18
CA GLY A 239 17.81 2.01 -17.62
C GLY A 239 17.42 0.81 -16.76
N GLU A 240 18.18 0.50 -15.71
CA GLU A 240 17.85 -0.61 -14.81
C GLU A 240 16.71 -0.25 -13.85
N PRO A 241 15.83 -1.21 -13.56
CA PRO A 241 14.76 -1.00 -12.59
C PRO A 241 15.33 -0.81 -11.18
N LEU A 242 14.75 0.14 -10.45
CA LEU A 242 15.00 0.32 -9.01
C LEU A 242 13.73 -0.03 -8.25
N ASP A 243 13.80 -1.12 -7.52
CA ASP A 243 12.71 -1.61 -6.68
C ASP A 243 13.03 -1.39 -5.19
N LEU A 244 12.01 -1.21 -4.39
CA LEU A 244 12.11 -1.03 -2.94
C LEU A 244 11.22 -2.06 -2.25
N SER A 245 11.81 -2.83 -1.34
CA SER A 245 11.04 -3.65 -0.41
C SER A 245 10.40 -2.75 0.66
N ILE A 246 9.08 -2.74 0.71
CA ILE A 246 8.32 -1.77 1.51
C ILE A 246 7.86 -2.30 2.86
N ARG A 247 8.11 -3.55 3.17
CA ARG A 247 7.49 -4.24 4.29
C ARG A 247 7.93 -3.74 5.65
N GLY A 248 6.94 -3.48 6.50
CA GLY A 248 7.17 -3.01 7.85
C GLY A 248 7.90 -1.68 7.94
N ARG A 249 8.39 -1.13 6.83
CA ARG A 249 9.22 0.07 6.79
C ARG A 249 8.41 1.35 6.82
N THR A 250 8.95 2.34 7.48
CA THR A 250 8.52 3.73 7.34
C THR A 250 9.32 4.38 6.23
N ILE A 251 8.63 4.94 5.24
CA ILE A 251 9.21 5.62 4.08
C ILE A 251 8.95 7.11 4.20
N LEU A 252 9.99 7.91 4.10
CA LEU A 252 9.90 9.36 4.06
C LEU A 252 10.10 9.85 2.63
N VAL A 253 9.14 10.61 2.11
CA VAL A 253 9.22 11.30 0.82
C VAL A 253 9.38 12.79 1.08
N GLY A 254 10.59 13.30 0.87
CA GLY A 254 10.95 14.70 1.07
C GLY A 254 11.17 15.45 -0.24
N GLY A 255 11.03 16.78 -0.22
CA GLY A 255 11.30 17.64 -1.38
C GLY A 255 10.59 18.98 -1.29
N ASP A 256 10.98 19.94 -2.10
CA ASP A 256 10.35 21.26 -2.12
C ASP A 256 8.90 21.20 -2.66
N PRO A 257 8.07 22.20 -2.41
CA PRO A 257 6.77 22.33 -3.08
C PRO A 257 6.90 22.22 -4.60
N LYS A 258 6.00 21.49 -5.25
CA LYS A 258 6.00 21.24 -6.70
C LYS A 258 7.18 20.42 -7.25
N SER A 259 7.93 19.71 -6.41
CA SER A 259 9.06 18.88 -6.82
C SER A 259 8.69 17.46 -7.25
N GLY A 260 7.40 17.07 -7.20
CA GLY A 260 6.95 15.73 -7.56
C GLY A 260 6.67 14.77 -6.39
N LYS A 261 6.71 15.23 -5.12
CA LYS A 261 6.45 14.40 -3.93
C LYS A 261 5.13 13.63 -3.98
N SER A 262 4.00 14.33 -4.23
CA SER A 262 2.67 13.69 -4.29
C SER A 262 2.56 12.73 -5.48
N TRP A 263 3.32 12.97 -6.56
CA TRP A 263 3.45 12.01 -7.65
C TRP A 263 4.16 10.73 -7.19
N MET A 264 5.32 10.85 -6.54
CA MET A 264 6.09 9.73 -6.01
C MET A 264 5.28 8.93 -4.98
N ALA A 265 4.70 9.60 -4.00
CA ALA A 265 3.88 8.96 -2.97
C ALA A 265 2.62 8.29 -3.57
N GLY A 266 1.96 8.94 -4.53
CA GLY A 266 0.84 8.37 -5.26
C GLY A 266 1.21 7.11 -6.05
N SER A 267 2.38 7.09 -6.72
CA SER A 267 2.89 5.90 -7.41
C SER A 267 3.12 4.73 -6.44
N LEU A 268 3.65 5.01 -5.25
CA LEU A 268 3.79 3.98 -4.20
C LEU A 268 2.42 3.46 -3.74
N CYS A 269 1.46 4.35 -3.50
CA CYS A 269 0.11 3.95 -3.10
C CYS A 269 -0.58 3.10 -4.16
N GLU A 270 -0.51 3.48 -5.43
CA GLU A 270 -1.09 2.70 -6.55
C GLU A 270 -0.56 1.26 -6.56
N GLN A 271 0.75 1.09 -6.49
CA GLN A 271 1.38 -0.22 -6.51
C GLN A 271 1.01 -1.07 -5.29
N LEU A 272 0.90 -0.45 -4.11
CA LEU A 272 0.46 -1.12 -2.89
C LEU A 272 -1.00 -1.58 -3.00
N ILE A 273 -1.89 -0.70 -3.47
CA ILE A 273 -3.31 -1.02 -3.67
C ILE A 273 -3.48 -2.17 -4.67
N LEU A 274 -2.74 -2.14 -5.79
CA LEU A 274 -2.78 -3.21 -6.80
C LEU A 274 -2.22 -4.53 -6.28
N GLN A 275 -1.32 -4.50 -5.29
CA GLN A 275 -0.88 -5.68 -4.55
C GLN A 275 -1.84 -6.05 -3.40
N ARG A 276 -3.03 -5.42 -3.32
CA ARG A 276 -4.08 -5.66 -2.31
C ARG A 276 -3.69 -5.30 -0.87
N TYR A 277 -2.75 -4.38 -0.66
CA TYR A 277 -2.56 -3.79 0.66
C TYR A 277 -3.68 -2.81 0.97
N ALA A 278 -4.30 -2.92 2.13
CA ALA A 278 -5.21 -1.90 2.64
C ALA A 278 -4.42 -0.68 3.13
N LEU A 279 -4.72 0.49 2.60
CA LEU A 279 -4.10 1.76 2.96
C LEU A 279 -5.09 2.67 3.69
N CYS A 280 -4.60 3.44 4.65
CA CYS A 280 -5.30 4.63 5.15
C CYS A 280 -4.49 5.86 4.76
N ILE A 281 -5.05 6.71 3.94
CA ILE A 281 -4.41 7.91 3.41
C ILE A 281 -5.04 9.12 4.08
N LEU A 282 -4.26 9.83 4.89
CA LEU A 282 -4.65 11.11 5.47
C LEU A 282 -4.27 12.21 4.50
N ASP A 283 -5.25 12.74 3.82
CA ASP A 283 -5.11 13.67 2.70
C ASP A 283 -5.63 15.07 3.07
N PRO A 284 -4.79 15.95 3.64
CA PRO A 284 -5.23 17.28 4.06
C PRO A 284 -5.54 18.22 2.90
N GLU A 285 -5.08 17.91 1.68
CA GLU A 285 -5.18 18.80 0.53
C GLU A 285 -5.99 18.22 -0.65
N GLY A 286 -6.35 16.91 -0.60
CA GLY A 286 -7.10 16.23 -1.67
C GLY A 286 -6.24 15.72 -2.82
N ASP A 287 -4.93 15.58 -2.65
CA ASP A 287 -3.97 15.15 -3.69
C ASP A 287 -4.16 13.68 -4.11
N TYR A 288 -4.84 12.85 -3.30
CA TYR A 288 -4.97 11.39 -3.49
C TYR A 288 -6.38 10.92 -3.87
N VAL A 289 -7.34 11.85 -4.03
CA VAL A 289 -8.73 11.53 -4.45
C VAL A 289 -8.77 10.74 -5.77
N CYS A 290 -7.82 11.01 -6.68
CA CYS A 290 -7.72 10.29 -7.95
C CYS A 290 -7.50 8.77 -7.82
N LEU A 291 -7.06 8.29 -6.67
CA LEU A 291 -6.89 6.86 -6.40
C LEU A 291 -8.23 6.10 -6.34
N GLU A 292 -9.37 6.79 -6.24
CA GLU A 292 -10.71 6.19 -6.33
C GLU A 292 -10.95 5.41 -7.63
N ALA A 293 -10.20 5.73 -8.68
CA ALA A 293 -10.24 4.99 -9.94
C ALA A 293 -9.67 3.54 -9.82
N LEU A 294 -8.98 3.22 -8.72
CA LEU A 294 -8.41 1.89 -8.49
C LEU A 294 -9.41 0.98 -7.75
N PRO A 295 -9.34 -0.33 -7.98
CA PRO A 295 -10.23 -1.27 -7.29
C PRO A 295 -9.96 -1.28 -5.77
N GLY A 296 -11.04 -1.34 -4.98
CA GLY A 296 -10.94 -1.41 -3.52
C GLY A 296 -10.51 -0.10 -2.85
N VAL A 297 -10.65 1.04 -3.52
CA VAL A 297 -10.42 2.36 -2.94
C VAL A 297 -11.75 3.09 -2.70
N LEU A 298 -11.89 3.67 -1.52
CA LEU A 298 -13.00 4.55 -1.16
C LEU A 298 -12.44 5.90 -0.71
N VAL A 299 -12.95 6.97 -1.30
CA VAL A 299 -12.70 8.34 -0.85
C VAL A 299 -13.80 8.75 0.12
N TYR A 300 -13.41 9.17 1.32
CA TYR A 300 -14.35 9.61 2.36
C TYR A 300 -14.02 11.05 2.79
N PRO A 301 -14.94 12.01 2.58
CA PRO A 301 -14.73 13.39 3.02
C PRO A 301 -14.81 13.49 4.55
N VAL A 302 -13.84 14.16 5.15
CA VAL A 302 -13.75 14.41 6.60
C VAL A 302 -13.76 15.89 6.84
N ASP A 303 -14.94 16.45 7.11
CA ASP A 303 -15.15 17.88 7.37
C ASP A 303 -15.17 18.25 8.87
N GLY A 304 -15.21 17.23 9.74
CA GLY A 304 -15.24 17.39 11.20
C GLY A 304 -16.63 17.64 11.79
N ARG A 305 -17.65 17.95 10.98
CA ARG A 305 -19.02 18.25 11.45
C ARG A 305 -19.91 17.02 11.45
N ASP A 306 -19.96 16.32 10.31
CA ASP A 306 -20.84 15.14 10.09
C ASP A 306 -20.06 13.82 10.05
N THR A 307 -18.79 13.83 10.44
CA THR A 307 -17.93 12.64 10.36
C THR A 307 -18.29 11.60 11.41
N SER A 308 -18.85 10.47 10.98
CA SER A 308 -19.08 9.31 11.85
C SER A 308 -17.81 8.50 12.07
N PHE A 309 -17.11 8.72 13.18
CA PHE A 309 -15.88 7.97 13.51
C PHE A 309 -16.12 6.47 13.70
N ILE A 310 -17.29 6.05 14.21
CA ILE A 310 -17.64 4.62 14.32
C ILE A 310 -17.74 3.97 12.94
N PHE A 311 -18.28 4.68 11.97
CA PHE A 311 -18.37 4.21 10.60
C PHE A 311 -16.97 4.12 9.96
N LEU A 312 -16.13 5.14 10.15
CA LEU A 312 -14.74 5.14 9.70
C LEU A 312 -13.93 3.99 10.28
N GLU A 313 -14.07 3.69 11.57
CA GLU A 313 -13.42 2.55 12.21
C GLU A 313 -13.79 1.22 11.53
N ARG A 314 -15.07 1.05 11.20
CA ARG A 314 -15.54 -0.14 10.48
C ARG A 314 -14.96 -0.26 9.07
N LEU A 315 -14.84 0.87 8.36
CA LEU A 315 -14.21 0.90 7.04
C LEU A 315 -12.71 0.60 7.12
N MET A 316 -11.99 1.23 8.06
CA MET A 316 -10.55 1.02 8.27
C MET A 316 -10.22 -0.42 8.67
N ALA A 317 -11.15 -1.13 9.29
CA ALA A 317 -10.98 -2.53 9.71
C ALA A 317 -11.22 -3.54 8.57
N GLN A 318 -11.57 -3.09 7.36
CA GLN A 318 -11.74 -3.99 6.21
C GLN A 318 -10.39 -4.30 5.58
N PRO A 319 -10.03 -5.60 5.44
CA PRO A 319 -8.69 -5.99 4.98
C PRO A 319 -8.42 -5.68 3.50
N ASP A 320 -9.45 -5.56 2.67
CA ASP A 320 -9.34 -5.34 1.22
C ASP A 320 -9.73 -3.92 0.79
N LEU A 321 -9.93 -3.00 1.75
CA LEU A 321 -10.33 -1.63 1.48
C LEU A 321 -9.20 -0.65 1.77
N SER A 322 -8.83 0.13 0.78
CA SER A 322 -8.00 1.32 0.96
C SER A 322 -8.88 2.56 1.10
N LEU A 323 -8.61 3.37 2.11
CA LEU A 323 -9.43 4.52 2.47
C LEU A 323 -8.63 5.81 2.31
N VAL A 324 -9.10 6.70 1.44
CA VAL A 324 -8.60 8.07 1.33
C VAL A 324 -9.49 8.96 2.17
N LEU A 325 -8.94 9.52 3.24
CA LEU A 325 -9.62 10.47 4.12
C LEU A 325 -9.33 11.89 3.62
N ASP A 326 -10.24 12.41 2.82
CA ASP A 326 -10.12 13.75 2.24
C ASP A 326 -10.52 14.81 3.27
N LEU A 327 -9.51 15.52 3.79
CA LEU A 327 -9.68 16.63 4.73
C LEU A 327 -9.61 18.00 4.03
N SER A 328 -9.64 18.05 2.70
CA SER A 328 -9.49 19.33 1.96
C SER A 328 -10.56 20.35 2.32
N ALA A 329 -11.80 19.88 2.59
CA ALA A 329 -12.93 20.72 3.02
C ALA A 329 -12.93 21.10 4.51
N ALA A 330 -12.10 20.45 5.34
CA ALA A 330 -12.04 20.76 6.77
C ALA A 330 -11.37 22.13 7.01
N PRO A 331 -11.86 22.91 8.00
CA PRO A 331 -11.22 24.17 8.35
C PRO A 331 -9.75 23.97 8.73
N PRO A 332 -8.82 24.83 8.28
CA PRO A 332 -7.39 24.66 8.57
C PRO A 332 -7.05 24.50 10.06
N GLY A 333 -7.76 25.24 10.93
CA GLY A 333 -7.58 25.17 12.39
C GLY A 333 -7.99 23.82 13.00
N ASP A 334 -8.91 23.09 12.38
CA ASP A 334 -9.46 21.84 12.90
C ASP A 334 -8.66 20.61 12.39
N LYS A 335 -7.96 20.73 11.25
CA LYS A 335 -7.19 19.63 10.64
C LYS A 335 -6.24 18.93 11.61
N PRO A 336 -5.43 19.62 12.46
CA PRO A 336 -4.53 18.96 13.39
C PRO A 336 -5.24 18.06 14.42
N ALA A 337 -6.38 18.53 14.96
CA ALA A 337 -7.17 17.75 15.92
C ALA A 337 -7.82 16.53 15.25
N LEU A 338 -8.37 16.69 14.05
CA LEU A 338 -8.97 15.62 13.25
C LEU A 338 -7.92 14.55 12.91
N VAL A 339 -6.77 14.94 12.36
CA VAL A 339 -5.70 14.02 12.00
C VAL A 339 -5.16 13.30 13.23
N SER A 340 -4.98 14.00 14.36
CA SER A 340 -4.54 13.36 15.61
C SER A 340 -5.54 12.31 16.09
N ARG A 341 -6.83 12.56 15.99
CA ARG A 341 -7.88 11.59 16.33
C ARG A 341 -7.84 10.38 15.37
N LEU A 342 -7.71 10.63 14.07
CA LEU A 342 -7.62 9.58 13.05
C LEU A 342 -6.38 8.71 13.26
N LEU A 343 -5.21 9.29 13.52
CA LEU A 343 -3.98 8.56 13.79
C LEU A 343 -4.10 7.64 15.01
N ARG A 344 -4.66 8.12 16.13
CA ARG A 344 -4.92 7.28 17.32
C ARG A 344 -5.82 6.10 16.97
N THR A 345 -6.89 6.34 16.23
CA THR A 345 -7.85 5.31 15.80
C THR A 345 -7.18 4.29 14.90
N VAL A 346 -6.49 4.73 13.86
CA VAL A 346 -5.77 3.86 12.91
C VAL A 346 -4.72 3.02 13.63
N ASN A 347 -3.90 3.61 14.49
CA ASN A 347 -2.83 2.88 15.18
C ASN A 347 -3.40 1.85 16.17
N ARG A 348 -4.50 2.14 16.85
CA ARG A 348 -5.22 1.17 17.67
C ARG A 348 -5.72 0.00 16.80
N LEU A 349 -6.44 0.27 15.71
CA LEU A 349 -6.93 -0.76 14.80
C LEU A 349 -5.81 -1.62 14.24
N ARG A 350 -4.70 -1.02 13.83
CA ARG A 350 -3.53 -1.75 13.32
C ARG A 350 -2.95 -2.72 14.37
N ARG A 351 -2.93 -2.31 15.64
CA ARG A 351 -2.50 -3.21 16.74
C ARG A 351 -3.49 -4.34 17.00
N GLU A 352 -4.78 -4.08 16.86
CA GLU A 352 -5.86 -5.03 17.11
C GLU A 352 -6.08 -6.01 15.95
N THR A 353 -6.10 -5.50 14.72
CA THR A 353 -6.53 -6.26 13.53
C THR A 353 -5.43 -6.49 12.49
N GLY A 354 -4.32 -5.75 12.55
CA GLY A 354 -3.28 -5.76 11.53
C GLY A 354 -3.58 -4.88 10.30
N VAL A 355 -4.75 -4.26 10.23
CA VAL A 355 -5.16 -3.37 9.12
C VAL A 355 -5.54 -1.97 9.65
N PRO A 356 -5.40 -0.95 8.81
CA PRO A 356 -4.77 -0.93 7.48
C PRO A 356 -3.28 -1.25 7.55
N HIS A 357 -2.75 -1.86 6.50
CA HIS A 357 -1.34 -2.29 6.45
C HIS A 357 -0.38 -1.09 6.42
N ARG A 358 -0.80 -0.02 5.78
CA ARG A 358 -0.02 1.20 5.58
C ARG A 358 -0.82 2.46 5.90
N VAL A 359 -0.13 3.45 6.43
CA VAL A 359 -0.71 4.77 6.70
C VAL A 359 0.10 5.82 5.96
N LEU A 360 -0.52 6.48 4.99
CA LEU A 360 0.07 7.67 4.39
C LEU A 360 -0.36 8.90 5.19
N VAL A 361 0.62 9.73 5.55
CA VAL A 361 0.40 11.04 6.16
C VAL A 361 1.00 12.09 5.24
N ASP A 362 0.14 12.76 4.48
CA ASP A 362 0.59 13.90 3.68
C ASP A 362 0.73 15.14 4.53
N GLU A 363 1.64 16.03 4.15
CA GLU A 363 2.05 17.20 4.91
C GLU A 363 2.37 16.88 6.38
N ALA A 364 3.10 15.78 6.59
CA ALA A 364 3.38 15.17 7.90
C ALA A 364 3.95 16.14 8.94
N HIS A 365 4.65 17.20 8.51
CA HIS A 365 5.21 18.22 9.39
C HIS A 365 4.17 19.02 10.20
N TYR A 366 2.91 19.08 9.74
CA TYR A 366 1.84 19.71 10.54
C TYR A 366 1.35 18.85 11.70
N PHE A 367 1.49 17.53 11.59
CA PHE A 367 0.84 16.58 12.48
C PHE A 367 1.82 15.78 13.34
N LEU A 368 3.06 15.62 12.88
CA LEU A 368 4.10 14.80 13.52
C LEU A 368 5.33 15.64 13.91
N ASN A 369 5.14 16.91 14.20
CA ASN A 369 6.19 17.84 14.67
C ASN A 369 6.60 17.55 16.11
N ARG A 370 5.67 17.06 16.94
CA ARG A 370 5.89 16.60 18.31
C ARG A 370 5.17 15.29 18.53
N LEU A 371 5.81 14.36 19.22
CA LEU A 371 5.22 13.10 19.63
C LEU A 371 4.94 13.07 21.14
N ASP A 372 4.19 14.06 21.61
CA ASP A 372 3.76 14.13 23.02
C ASP A 372 2.81 12.97 23.38
N ASP A 373 2.16 12.38 22.39
CA ASP A 373 1.30 11.21 22.51
C ASP A 373 1.84 10.06 21.64
N PRO A 374 2.37 8.97 22.24
CA PRO A 374 2.94 7.85 21.49
C PRO A 374 1.93 7.11 20.60
N ARG A 375 0.61 7.35 20.80
CA ARG A 375 -0.44 6.78 19.97
C ARG A 375 -0.57 7.45 18.59
N LEU A 376 0.07 8.61 18.39
CA LEU A 376 0.04 9.31 17.10
C LEU A 376 0.93 8.64 16.06
N PHE A 377 2.03 8.02 16.49
CA PHE A 377 2.97 7.36 15.62
C PHE A 377 3.51 6.09 16.29
N ASP A 378 3.26 4.95 15.66
CA ASP A 378 3.65 3.65 16.21
C ASP A 378 5.02 3.23 15.69
N LEU A 379 6.03 3.45 16.53
CA LEU A 379 7.44 3.14 16.21
C LEU A 379 7.69 1.64 16.03
N GLU A 380 6.92 0.78 16.73
CA GLU A 380 7.10 -0.67 16.66
C GLU A 380 6.48 -1.27 15.41
N LEU A 381 5.26 -0.86 15.06
CA LEU A 381 4.58 -1.37 13.87
C LEU A 381 5.21 -0.87 12.58
N GLY A 382 5.71 0.37 12.55
CA GLY A 382 6.20 1.00 11.33
C GLY A 382 5.11 1.11 10.25
N GLY A 383 5.50 1.04 8.98
CA GLY A 383 4.55 0.98 7.87
C GLY A 383 3.89 2.30 7.52
N TYR A 384 4.55 3.41 7.78
CA TYR A 384 4.10 4.73 7.37
C TYR A 384 4.74 5.14 6.04
N LEU A 385 3.98 5.93 5.29
CA LEU A 385 4.45 6.68 4.14
C LEU A 385 4.25 8.17 4.46
N LEU A 386 5.34 8.84 4.79
CA LEU A 386 5.35 10.22 5.24
C LEU A 386 5.73 11.14 4.08
N VAL A 387 4.92 12.15 3.82
CA VAL A 387 5.19 13.13 2.75
C VAL A 387 5.34 14.51 3.37
N THR A 388 6.43 15.21 3.08
CA THR A 388 6.67 16.53 3.64
C THR A 388 7.65 17.37 2.82
N TYR A 389 7.52 18.70 2.89
CA TYR A 389 8.52 19.64 2.40
C TYR A 389 9.30 20.32 3.54
N ARG A 390 8.92 20.10 4.79
CA ARG A 390 9.57 20.66 5.99
C ARG A 390 10.13 19.55 6.88
N ILE A 391 11.27 19.03 6.49
CA ILE A 391 11.94 17.94 7.22
C ILE A 391 12.34 18.38 8.64
N THR A 392 12.82 19.63 8.76
CA THR A 392 13.27 20.19 10.05
C THR A 392 12.15 20.37 11.08
N ASP A 393 10.90 20.28 10.63
CA ASP A 393 9.74 20.47 11.50
C ASP A 393 9.14 19.11 11.94
N LEU A 394 9.69 17.98 11.47
CA LEU A 394 9.31 16.66 11.96
C LEU A 394 9.99 16.32 13.29
N SER A 395 9.30 15.55 14.12
CA SER A 395 9.89 15.01 15.35
C SER A 395 11.14 14.18 15.04
N PRO A 396 12.22 14.29 15.84
CA PRO A 396 13.41 13.47 15.69
C PRO A 396 13.15 11.96 15.75
N ASP A 397 12.13 11.52 16.49
CA ASP A 397 11.75 10.10 16.57
C ASP A 397 11.16 9.60 15.25
N VAL A 398 10.31 10.41 14.60
CA VAL A 398 9.76 10.13 13.27
C VAL A 398 10.87 10.02 12.23
N LEU A 399 11.82 10.94 12.27
CA LEU A 399 12.96 10.94 11.35
C LEU A 399 13.84 9.69 11.55
N ARG A 400 14.15 9.32 12.78
CA ARG A 400 14.93 8.11 13.10
C ARG A 400 14.22 6.81 12.71
N ALA A 401 12.87 6.81 12.74
CA ALA A 401 12.08 5.67 12.32
C ALA A 401 11.94 5.54 10.80
N SER A 402 12.42 6.52 10.03
CA SER A 402 12.35 6.50 8.57
C SER A 402 13.47 5.64 7.99
N GLU A 403 13.14 4.40 7.64
CA GLU A 403 14.09 3.37 7.17
C GLU A 403 14.44 3.49 5.68
N ALA A 404 13.64 4.21 4.91
CA ALA A 404 13.92 4.58 3.52
C ALA A 404 13.57 6.04 3.29
N VAL A 405 14.49 6.80 2.71
CA VAL A 405 14.32 8.22 2.46
C VAL A 405 14.41 8.48 0.96
N ILE A 406 13.30 8.86 0.36
CA ILE A 406 13.19 9.22 -1.06
C ILE A 406 13.11 10.73 -1.12
N VAL A 407 13.95 11.36 -1.91
CA VAL A 407 14.02 12.81 -2.03
C VAL A 407 13.80 13.21 -3.48
N THR A 408 12.80 14.06 -3.71
CA THR A 408 12.65 14.83 -4.93
C THR A 408 13.45 16.11 -4.82
N ARG A 409 13.46 16.99 -5.83
CA ARG A 409 14.29 18.21 -5.81
C ARG A 409 14.12 19.04 -4.52
N VAL A 410 15.24 19.45 -3.93
CA VAL A 410 15.32 20.34 -2.77
C VAL A 410 16.34 21.45 -3.02
N ASP A 411 15.86 22.69 -3.11
CA ASP A 411 16.67 23.91 -3.27
C ASP A 411 16.95 24.58 -1.90
N ASP A 412 16.09 24.33 -0.89
CA ASP A 412 16.28 24.86 0.47
C ASP A 412 17.43 24.14 1.17
N ARG A 413 18.54 24.87 1.37
CA ARG A 413 19.76 24.34 1.98
C ARG A 413 19.54 23.75 3.38
N ARG A 414 18.63 24.33 4.20
CA ARG A 414 18.36 23.86 5.55
C ARG A 414 17.66 22.51 5.52
N GLN A 415 16.65 22.38 4.65
CA GLN A 415 15.91 21.11 4.47
C GLN A 415 16.81 20.03 3.87
N ALA A 416 17.62 20.39 2.87
CA ALA A 416 18.57 19.46 2.26
C ALA A 416 19.59 18.92 3.27
N LEU A 417 20.18 19.77 4.11
CA LEU A 417 21.11 19.34 5.16
C LEU A 417 20.44 18.43 6.19
N ALA A 418 19.18 18.70 6.55
CA ALA A 418 18.43 17.84 7.46
C ALA A 418 18.19 16.44 6.87
N LEU A 419 17.87 16.34 5.57
CA LEU A 419 17.75 15.06 4.87
C LEU A 419 19.07 14.30 4.81
N LEU A 420 20.15 14.98 4.46
CA LEU A 420 21.49 14.37 4.38
C LEU A 420 22.00 13.88 5.74
N ALA A 421 21.59 14.54 6.83
CA ALA A 421 21.94 14.13 8.18
C ALA A 421 21.24 12.82 8.64
N LEU A 422 20.18 12.40 7.96
CA LEU A 422 19.48 11.13 8.28
C LEU A 422 20.23 9.90 7.76
N THR A 423 21.18 10.09 6.86
CA THR A 423 21.79 8.99 6.12
C THR A 423 23.31 9.00 6.26
N PRO A 424 23.92 7.99 6.91
CA PRO A 424 25.37 7.82 6.90
C PRO A 424 25.84 7.43 5.49
N GLY A 425 26.94 8.04 5.00
CA GLY A 425 27.61 7.56 3.79
C GLY A 425 27.60 8.50 2.57
N ILE A 426 27.09 9.72 2.69
CA ILE A 426 27.32 10.74 1.65
C ILE A 426 28.72 11.33 1.85
N ALA A 427 29.55 11.25 0.81
CA ALA A 427 30.98 11.56 0.89
C ALA A 427 31.27 12.98 1.35
N THR A 428 30.52 13.98 0.87
CA THR A 428 30.59 15.36 1.37
C THR A 428 29.21 16.04 1.36
N PRO A 429 28.92 16.93 2.33
CA PRO A 429 27.66 17.69 2.31
C PRO A 429 27.48 18.53 1.04
N SER A 430 28.54 19.01 0.41
CA SER A 430 28.48 19.81 -0.81
C SER A 430 28.02 19.02 -2.02
N GLU A 431 28.50 17.78 -2.18
CA GLU A 431 28.05 16.87 -3.26
C GLU A 431 26.58 16.47 -3.07
N GLY A 432 26.19 16.17 -1.82
CA GLY A 432 24.78 15.87 -1.52
C GLY A 432 23.86 17.05 -1.81
N LEU A 433 24.22 18.26 -1.45
CA LEU A 433 23.45 19.47 -1.75
C LEU A 433 23.30 19.69 -3.26
N ALA A 434 24.40 19.54 -4.02
CA ALA A 434 24.36 19.66 -5.48
C ALA A 434 23.46 18.59 -6.11
N LEU A 435 23.57 17.35 -5.65
CA LEU A 435 22.72 16.25 -6.12
C LEU A 435 21.23 16.54 -5.93
N LEU A 436 20.81 17.02 -4.76
CA LEU A 436 19.41 17.27 -4.44
C LEU A 436 18.83 18.48 -5.19
N ALA A 437 19.65 19.50 -5.47
CA ALA A 437 19.24 20.70 -6.21
C ALA A 437 19.15 20.45 -7.73
N ASP A 438 19.93 19.50 -8.28
CA ASP A 438 20.01 19.20 -9.73
C ASP A 438 18.92 18.22 -10.24
N LEU A 439 18.03 17.74 -9.36
CA LEU A 439 17.00 16.79 -9.77
C LEU A 439 15.95 17.45 -10.68
N ALA A 440 15.64 16.78 -11.79
CA ALA A 440 14.51 17.15 -12.65
C ALA A 440 13.18 16.81 -11.93
N ILE A 441 12.05 17.32 -12.47
CA ILE A 441 10.74 17.14 -11.85
C ILE A 441 10.26 15.69 -11.86
N ASP A 442 10.76 14.89 -12.79
CA ASP A 442 10.49 13.46 -12.94
C ASP A 442 11.59 12.57 -12.32
N GLU A 443 12.51 13.17 -11.59
CA GLU A 443 13.61 12.46 -10.92
C GLU A 443 13.50 12.52 -9.41
N ALA A 444 14.05 11.48 -8.77
CA ALA A 444 14.21 11.38 -7.33
C ALA A 444 15.51 10.66 -6.99
N VAL A 445 15.88 10.71 -5.72
CA VAL A 445 17.02 9.99 -5.16
C VAL A 445 16.55 9.15 -3.98
N LEU A 446 16.90 7.87 -3.98
CA LEU A 446 16.86 7.04 -2.77
C LEU A 446 18.18 7.26 -2.03
N LEU A 447 18.11 7.82 -0.83
CA LEU A 447 19.29 8.10 -0.01
C LEU A 447 19.91 6.81 0.57
N PRO A 448 21.21 6.82 0.91
CA PRO A 448 21.88 5.69 1.56
C PRO A 448 21.19 5.29 2.87
N GLY A 449 21.38 4.03 3.29
CA GLY A 449 20.84 3.50 4.55
C GLY A 449 19.68 2.54 4.39
N SER A 450 19.02 2.48 3.21
CA SER A 450 18.13 1.37 2.88
C SER A 450 18.94 0.17 2.37
N ILE A 451 18.39 -1.04 2.51
CA ILE A 451 19.03 -2.27 2.01
C ILE A 451 19.31 -2.14 0.49
N GLU A 452 18.39 -1.54 -0.24
CA GLU A 452 18.43 -1.39 -1.68
C GLU A 452 19.47 -0.36 -2.16
N SER A 453 19.72 0.69 -1.36
CA SER A 453 20.72 1.71 -1.69
C SER A 453 22.12 1.34 -1.19
N GLY A 454 22.20 0.51 -0.13
CA GLY A 454 23.48 0.26 0.55
C GLY A 454 24.10 1.57 1.05
N ASN A 455 25.38 1.78 0.76
CA ASN A 455 26.12 2.96 1.17
C ASN A 455 26.17 4.09 0.11
N SER A 456 25.37 4.01 -0.97
CA SER A 456 25.37 5.01 -2.05
C SER A 456 23.98 5.53 -2.35
N SER A 457 23.89 6.82 -2.73
CA SER A 457 22.65 7.41 -3.24
C SER A 457 22.30 6.84 -4.61
N LYS A 458 21.04 6.50 -4.85
CA LYS A 458 20.56 6.02 -6.15
C LYS A 458 19.60 7.03 -6.76
N ARG A 459 20.06 7.76 -7.80
CA ARG A 459 19.22 8.64 -8.63
C ARG A 459 18.42 7.80 -9.61
N PHE A 460 17.15 8.13 -9.79
CA PHE A 460 16.26 7.41 -10.68
C PHE A 460 15.18 8.34 -11.25
N ARG A 461 14.67 7.97 -12.42
CA ARG A 461 13.46 8.57 -12.99
C ARG A 461 12.25 7.86 -12.41
N VAL A 462 11.31 8.62 -11.85
CA VAL A 462 10.14 8.09 -11.14
C VAL A 462 9.25 7.28 -12.08
N ALA A 463 8.72 6.16 -11.57
CA ALA A 463 7.82 5.29 -12.31
C ALA A 463 6.53 6.04 -12.74
N PRO A 464 5.95 5.70 -13.90
CA PRO A 464 4.68 6.27 -14.34
C PRO A 464 3.55 5.86 -13.39
N ARG A 465 2.51 6.70 -13.33
CA ARG A 465 1.28 6.43 -12.59
C ARG A 465 0.16 5.96 -13.52
N LEU A 466 -0.75 5.15 -12.99
CA LEU A 466 -1.97 4.72 -13.66
C LEU A 466 -3.11 5.73 -13.44
N ALA A 467 -3.23 6.23 -12.21
CA ALA A 467 -4.23 7.23 -11.87
C ALA A 467 -3.77 8.64 -12.32
N PRO A 468 -4.64 9.45 -12.93
CA PRO A 468 -4.31 10.82 -13.31
C PRO A 468 -4.01 11.65 -12.07
N HIS A 469 -2.93 12.40 -12.10
CA HIS A 469 -2.60 13.32 -11.00
C HIS A 469 -3.51 14.56 -11.07
N VAL A 470 -4.34 14.76 -10.07
CA VAL A 470 -5.14 15.97 -9.91
C VAL A 470 -4.26 17.04 -9.28
N ARG A 471 -3.94 18.09 -10.04
CA ARG A 471 -3.26 19.27 -9.48
C ARG A 471 -4.28 20.10 -8.72
N HIS A 472 -4.25 20.06 -7.38
CA HIS A 472 -5.05 20.96 -6.56
C HIS A 472 -4.45 22.36 -6.61
N ARG A 473 -5.16 23.26 -7.31
CA ARG A 473 -4.72 24.62 -7.59
C ARG A 473 -4.65 25.48 -6.34
N GLN A 474 -5.54 25.25 -5.38
CA GLN A 474 -5.60 25.99 -4.12
C GLN A 474 -4.35 25.79 -3.24
N LYS A 475 -3.75 24.61 -3.26
CA LYS A 475 -2.51 24.30 -2.53
C LYS A 475 -1.36 25.24 -2.90
N TYR A 476 -1.34 25.72 -4.15
CA TYR A 476 -0.26 26.56 -4.66
C TYR A 476 -0.52 28.05 -4.53
N ALA A 477 -1.73 28.45 -4.11
CA ALA A 477 -2.07 29.86 -3.91
C ALA A 477 -1.21 30.53 -2.82
N ASP A 478 -0.81 29.75 -1.79
CA ASP A 478 -0.10 30.23 -0.61
C ASP A 478 1.37 29.81 -0.54
N VAL A 479 1.85 29.03 -1.53
CA VAL A 479 3.24 28.59 -1.57
C VAL A 479 4.12 29.67 -2.22
N PRO A 480 5.10 30.24 -1.49
CA PRO A 480 5.96 31.27 -2.06
C PRO A 480 6.83 30.70 -3.18
N VAL A 481 6.77 31.34 -4.36
CA VAL A 481 7.67 31.02 -5.45
C VAL A 481 9.10 31.48 -5.15
N ARG A 482 10.08 30.93 -5.89
CA ARG A 482 11.49 31.35 -5.78
C ARG A 482 11.62 32.84 -6.06
N ARG A 483 12.63 33.50 -5.50
CA ARG A 483 12.87 34.94 -5.65
C ARG A 483 13.09 35.35 -7.10
N ASP A 484 13.67 34.50 -7.94
CA ASP A 484 13.88 34.72 -9.38
C ASP A 484 12.59 34.57 -10.20
N ARG A 485 11.50 34.07 -9.61
CA ARG A 485 10.17 33.90 -10.24
C ARG A 485 9.06 34.71 -9.57
N GLU A 486 9.41 35.61 -8.64
CA GLU A 486 8.44 36.52 -8.03
C GLU A 486 7.87 37.49 -9.03
N PHE A 487 6.60 37.90 -8.86
CA PHE A 487 6.00 38.95 -9.63
C PHE A 487 6.45 40.30 -9.07
N VAL A 488 7.00 41.18 -9.92
CA VAL A 488 7.43 42.50 -9.51
C VAL A 488 6.48 43.54 -10.09
N PHE A 489 5.75 44.25 -9.24
CA PHE A 489 4.94 45.38 -9.66
C PHE A 489 5.82 46.57 -9.98
N THR A 490 5.71 47.11 -11.20
CA THR A 490 6.54 48.20 -11.65
C THR A 490 5.72 49.40 -12.13
N ARG A 491 6.18 50.60 -11.82
CA ARG A 491 5.64 51.87 -12.37
C ARG A 491 6.77 52.64 -13.01
N ALA A 492 6.65 52.93 -14.28
CA ALA A 492 7.71 53.61 -15.06
C ALA A 492 9.10 52.98 -14.85
N GLY A 493 9.18 51.64 -14.83
CA GLY A 493 10.42 50.87 -14.65
C GLY A 493 10.95 50.81 -13.21
N ARG A 494 10.29 51.42 -12.22
CA ARG A 494 10.68 51.33 -10.81
C ARG A 494 9.80 50.30 -10.06
N PRO A 495 10.37 49.43 -9.26
CA PRO A 495 9.62 48.45 -8.48
C PRO A 495 8.82 49.18 -7.36
N LEU A 496 7.53 48.82 -7.22
CA LEU A 496 6.62 49.30 -6.19
C LEU A 496 6.35 48.21 -5.12
N GLY A 497 6.40 46.94 -5.51
CA GLY A 497 6.13 45.82 -4.64
C GLY A 497 6.39 44.49 -5.31
N ARG A 498 6.21 43.40 -4.57
CA ARG A 498 6.47 42.04 -5.06
C ARG A 498 5.40 41.10 -4.55
N ALA A 499 5.03 40.11 -5.35
CA ALA A 499 4.17 38.99 -4.93
C ALA A 499 4.90 37.67 -5.17
N ARG A 500 4.93 36.83 -4.15
CA ARG A 500 5.54 35.49 -4.23
C ARG A 500 4.48 34.38 -4.19
N THR A 501 3.25 34.74 -3.86
CA THR A 501 2.10 33.83 -3.81
C THR A 501 0.93 34.44 -4.58
N ILE A 502 -0.05 33.63 -4.96
CA ILE A 502 -1.33 34.13 -5.49
C ILE A 502 -2.04 35.00 -4.44
N ARG A 503 -1.91 34.66 -3.16
CA ARG A 503 -2.48 35.44 -2.06
C ARG A 503 -1.80 36.79 -1.92
N ASP A 504 -0.46 36.87 -2.07
CA ASP A 504 0.24 38.17 -2.10
C ASP A 504 -0.25 39.03 -3.26
N LEU A 505 -0.46 38.41 -4.43
CA LEU A 505 -1.02 39.12 -5.60
C LEU A 505 -2.42 39.67 -5.26
N LEU A 506 -3.33 38.83 -4.73
CA LEU A 506 -4.68 39.27 -4.34
C LEU A 506 -4.66 40.37 -3.28
N ALA A 507 -3.78 40.29 -2.30
CA ALA A 507 -3.63 41.29 -1.24
C ALA A 507 -3.08 42.63 -1.76
N ALA A 508 -2.17 42.57 -2.74
CA ALA A 508 -1.56 43.77 -3.33
C ALA A 508 -2.51 44.52 -4.26
N LEU A 509 -3.40 43.84 -5.00
CA LEU A 509 -4.25 44.46 -6.03
C LEU A 509 -5.08 45.66 -5.52
N PRO A 510 -5.69 45.70 -4.34
CA PRO A 510 -6.42 46.86 -3.83
C PRO A 510 -5.54 48.08 -3.57
N GLU A 511 -4.28 47.87 -3.18
CA GLU A 511 -3.32 48.92 -2.78
C GLU A 511 -2.54 49.53 -3.96
N LEU A 512 -2.54 48.82 -5.09
CA LEU A 512 -1.79 49.27 -6.27
C LEU A 512 -2.53 50.40 -7.01
N PRO A 513 -1.79 51.41 -7.57
CA PRO A 513 -2.38 52.41 -8.45
C PRO A 513 -3.04 51.78 -9.68
N PRO A 514 -4.20 52.32 -10.15
CA PRO A 514 -4.92 51.73 -11.29
C PRO A 514 -4.07 51.63 -12.58
N ASP A 515 -3.24 52.64 -12.84
CA ASP A 515 -2.33 52.67 -13.99
C ASP A 515 -1.25 51.56 -13.96
N VAL A 516 -0.85 51.12 -12.78
CA VAL A 516 0.08 50.01 -12.62
C VAL A 516 -0.60 48.69 -13.01
N VAL A 517 -1.82 48.44 -12.48
CA VAL A 517 -2.58 47.23 -12.80
C VAL A 517 -2.90 47.13 -14.28
N SER A 518 -3.39 48.25 -14.86
CA SER A 518 -3.68 48.30 -16.30
C SER A 518 -2.43 48.06 -17.16
N GLY A 519 -1.32 48.72 -16.83
CA GLY A 519 -0.09 48.53 -17.57
C GLY A 519 0.48 47.11 -17.54
N HIS A 520 0.35 46.39 -16.41
CA HIS A 520 0.73 44.99 -16.33
C HIS A 520 -0.27 44.07 -17.06
N LEU A 521 -1.57 44.41 -17.07
CA LEU A 521 -2.58 43.69 -17.85
C LEU A 521 -2.33 43.84 -19.36
N GLU A 522 -2.13 45.05 -19.85
CA GLU A 522 -1.88 45.34 -21.26
C GLU A 522 -0.64 44.63 -21.81
N ARG A 523 0.39 44.47 -20.99
CA ARG A 523 1.60 43.72 -21.35
C ARG A 523 1.45 42.22 -21.20
N GLY A 524 0.33 41.70 -20.64
CA GLY A 524 0.10 40.28 -20.37
C GLY A 524 0.99 39.71 -19.27
N ASP A 525 1.52 40.58 -18.37
CA ASP A 525 2.48 40.15 -17.34
C ASP A 525 1.83 39.22 -16.32
N PHE A 526 0.59 39.49 -15.88
CA PHE A 526 -0.15 38.63 -14.94
C PHE A 526 -0.44 37.27 -15.54
N ARG A 527 -0.90 37.24 -16.79
CA ARG A 527 -1.19 35.98 -17.50
C ARG A 527 0.06 35.16 -17.65
N ARG A 528 1.17 35.72 -18.15
CA ARG A 528 2.43 34.98 -18.28
C ARG A 528 2.91 34.42 -16.94
N TRP A 529 2.90 35.22 -15.89
CA TRP A 529 3.32 34.77 -14.57
C TRP A 529 2.46 33.62 -14.06
N ILE A 530 1.14 33.68 -14.24
CA ILE A 530 0.21 32.63 -13.81
C ILE A 530 0.39 31.37 -14.67
N GLU A 531 0.53 31.50 -15.99
CA GLU A 531 0.71 30.36 -16.89
C GLU A 531 2.09 29.69 -16.69
N GLU A 532 3.17 30.47 -16.60
CA GLU A 532 4.53 29.93 -16.52
C GLU A 532 4.95 29.48 -15.13
N VAL A 533 4.46 30.16 -14.09
CA VAL A 533 4.88 29.89 -12.71
C VAL A 533 3.91 28.94 -12.00
N PHE A 534 2.60 29.13 -12.20
CA PHE A 534 1.57 28.29 -11.57
C PHE A 534 0.99 27.22 -12.52
N GLY A 535 1.25 27.31 -13.83
CA GLY A 535 0.75 26.37 -14.83
C GLY A 535 -0.76 26.43 -15.04
N ASP A 536 -1.42 27.53 -14.59
CA ASP A 536 -2.87 27.67 -14.66
C ASP A 536 -3.31 28.37 -15.95
N ARG A 537 -3.44 27.58 -17.04
CA ARG A 537 -3.85 28.08 -18.36
C ARG A 537 -5.28 28.62 -18.38
N GLU A 538 -6.20 28.03 -17.60
CA GLU A 538 -7.59 28.49 -17.60
C GLU A 538 -7.73 29.87 -16.94
N LEU A 539 -7.00 30.13 -15.83
CA LEU A 539 -6.92 31.47 -15.27
C LEU A 539 -6.20 32.39 -16.22
N GLY A 540 -5.15 31.93 -16.90
CA GLY A 540 -4.47 32.67 -17.97
C GLY A 540 -5.43 33.11 -19.08
N GLU A 541 -6.29 32.22 -19.56
CA GLU A 541 -7.33 32.54 -20.55
C GLU A 541 -8.37 33.55 -20.01
N SER A 542 -8.78 33.37 -18.76
CA SER A 542 -9.70 34.31 -18.10
C SER A 542 -9.07 35.72 -17.99
N ILE A 543 -7.77 35.81 -17.67
CA ILE A 543 -7.04 37.06 -17.60
C ILE A 543 -6.85 37.67 -19.01
N ARG A 544 -6.62 36.82 -20.03
CA ARG A 544 -6.51 37.27 -21.44
C ARG A 544 -7.76 38.02 -21.88
N SER A 545 -8.94 37.60 -21.45
CA SER A 545 -10.18 38.29 -21.75
C SER A 545 -10.29 39.69 -21.13
N LEU A 546 -9.46 39.99 -20.13
CA LEU A 546 -9.37 41.31 -19.47
C LEU A 546 -8.31 42.22 -20.10
N GLU A 547 -7.35 41.67 -20.87
CA GLU A 547 -6.21 42.40 -21.47
C GLU A 547 -6.64 43.46 -22.51
N GLY A 548 -7.87 43.40 -23.03
CA GLY A 548 -8.41 44.41 -23.99
C GLY A 548 -9.56 45.26 -23.46
N GLY A 549 -9.87 45.18 -22.14
CA GLY A 549 -11.02 45.84 -21.55
C GLY A 549 -10.77 47.27 -21.03
N HIS A 550 -11.85 48.03 -20.80
CA HIS A 550 -11.76 49.39 -20.24
C HIS A 550 -11.10 49.39 -18.84
N VAL A 551 -10.13 50.27 -18.63
CA VAL A 551 -9.26 50.44 -17.45
C VAL A 551 -10.03 50.52 -16.12
N ALA A 552 -11.26 51.04 -16.11
CA ALA A 552 -12.05 51.22 -14.88
C ALA A 552 -12.45 49.91 -14.19
N ASN A 553 -12.54 48.78 -14.92
CA ASN A 553 -12.97 47.50 -14.41
C ASN A 553 -11.86 46.44 -14.35
N ALA A 554 -10.67 46.76 -14.83
CA ALA A 554 -9.56 45.79 -14.97
C ALA A 554 -9.09 45.21 -13.65
N ARG A 555 -8.97 46.02 -12.58
CA ARG A 555 -8.58 45.58 -11.24
C ARG A 555 -9.60 44.64 -10.63
N ASP A 556 -10.88 45.01 -10.66
CA ASP A 556 -11.96 44.20 -10.05
C ASP A 556 -12.23 42.94 -10.86
N GLY A 557 -12.04 42.99 -12.19
CA GLY A 557 -12.08 41.84 -13.07
C GLY A 557 -10.98 40.83 -12.73
N LEU A 558 -9.73 41.30 -12.64
CA LEU A 558 -8.59 40.46 -12.27
C LEU A 558 -8.76 39.87 -10.87
N ARG A 559 -9.18 40.69 -9.89
CA ARG A 559 -9.42 40.22 -8.53
C ARG A 559 -10.51 39.15 -8.47
N ARG A 560 -11.62 39.33 -9.19
CA ARG A 560 -12.69 38.33 -9.29
C ARG A 560 -12.20 37.06 -9.96
N ALA A 561 -11.55 37.14 -11.10
CA ALA A 561 -11.03 35.95 -11.81
C ALA A 561 -10.09 35.12 -10.94
N ILE A 562 -9.21 35.78 -10.17
CA ILE A 562 -8.30 35.10 -9.25
C ILE A 562 -9.07 34.58 -8.01
N ALA A 563 -9.98 35.35 -7.43
CA ALA A 563 -10.74 34.96 -6.26
C ALA A 563 -11.70 33.80 -6.55
N ASP A 564 -12.38 33.79 -7.69
CA ASP A 564 -13.27 32.71 -8.11
C ASP A 564 -12.53 31.40 -8.30
N ARG A 565 -11.24 31.47 -8.63
CA ARG A 565 -10.41 30.29 -8.90
C ARG A 565 -9.61 29.81 -7.70
N TYR A 566 -9.13 30.71 -6.87
CA TYR A 566 -8.27 30.43 -5.71
C TYR A 566 -8.88 30.86 -4.37
N GLY A 567 -9.93 31.68 -4.40
CA GLY A 567 -10.72 32.00 -3.24
C GLY A 567 -11.66 30.84 -2.93
N GLY A 568 -11.40 30.07 -1.90
CA GLY A 568 -12.36 29.12 -1.37
C GLY A 568 -13.70 29.85 -1.11
N ARG A 569 -14.82 29.18 -1.41
CA ARG A 569 -16.15 29.69 -1.10
C ARG A 569 -16.16 30.15 0.36
N ALA A 570 -16.14 31.48 0.54
CA ALA A 570 -16.52 32.07 1.82
C ALA A 570 -18.02 31.80 1.96
N GLY A 571 -18.37 30.87 2.82
CA GLY A 571 -19.71 30.49 3.18
C GLY A 571 -19.67 29.77 4.50
#